data_5218b6b443a0a77ed01448563521a4d2
#
_entry.id   5218b6b443a0a77ed01448563521a4d2
#
_cell.length_a   1.000
_cell.length_b   1.000
_cell.length_c   1.000
_cell.angle_alpha   90.00
_cell.angle_beta   90.00
_cell.angle_gamma   90.00
#
_symmetry.space_group_name_H-M   'P 1'
#
loop_
_entity.id
_entity.type
_entity.pdbx_description
1 polymer ?
#
loop_
_entity_poly.entity_id
_entity_poly.type
_entity_poly.pdbx_seq_one_letter_code
_entity_poly.pdbx_strand_id
1 'polypeptide(L)'
;MEFKELYSFSLEEEKEVEKTHTRKNKKTGEETTVTKKVKEKVPVQVRLKRPSRRELEEAELEYSVEMSRCIKKGILTKAMIFKKYSDTGGVFTEGESRDYYKIYKKVFELQNEYIRLESSEKKTKEEEKRIEELKDEIIKGKKEMVDTESSMQAIFDHTADIKAQNRLLLWYTLMLTHLQQEGEDEPEAYFKGIDFEDKLEDYYLKEEEASDFYSQLVQKVTTVLAFWFYNQASTPDEFSSLLEKVEKGEI
;
A
#
# COMPACT_ATOMS: atom_id res chain seq x y z
N MET A 1 -10.64 -18.48 10.38
CA MET A 1 -9.27 -18.52 9.81
C MET A 1 -8.37 -17.75 10.75
N GLU A 2 -7.19 -18.26 11.07
CA GLU A 2 -6.23 -17.58 11.93
C GLU A 2 -5.76 -16.27 11.26
N PHE A 3 -5.78 -15.15 12.00
CA PHE A 3 -5.33 -13.85 11.51
C PHE A 3 -3.80 -13.88 11.36
N LYS A 4 -3.32 -13.93 10.13
CA LYS A 4 -1.89 -13.85 9.84
C LYS A 4 -1.52 -12.38 9.65
N GLU A 5 -0.65 -11.87 10.51
CA GLU A 5 -0.18 -10.50 10.47
C GLU A 5 0.94 -10.33 9.43
N LEU A 6 0.88 -9.24 8.67
CA LEU A 6 1.96 -8.76 7.82
C LEU A 6 2.84 -7.78 8.60
N TYR A 7 2.20 -6.78 9.21
CA TYR A 7 2.83 -5.74 10.02
C TYR A 7 1.80 -5.09 10.94
N SER A 8 2.25 -4.52 12.06
CA SER A 8 1.41 -3.74 12.97
C SER A 8 2.14 -2.52 13.51
N PHE A 9 1.37 -1.48 13.82
CA PHE A 9 1.88 -0.25 14.43
C PHE A 9 0.78 0.43 15.23
N SER A 10 1.15 1.34 16.14
CA SER A 10 0.21 2.08 16.96
C SER A 10 -0.04 3.48 16.40
N LEU A 11 -1.28 3.94 16.47
CA LEU A 11 -1.70 5.33 16.23
C LEU A 11 -2.53 5.83 17.41
N GLU A 12 -2.54 7.15 17.60
CA GLU A 12 -3.39 7.80 18.60
C GLU A 12 -4.69 8.29 17.98
N GLU A 13 -5.82 7.83 18.51
CA GLU A 13 -7.16 8.27 18.11
C GLU A 13 -7.73 9.21 19.18
N GLU A 14 -8.24 10.37 18.78
CA GLU A 14 -8.97 11.26 19.70
C GLU A 14 -10.40 10.75 19.88
N LYS A 15 -10.70 10.24 21.09
CA LYS A 15 -12.06 9.83 21.47
C LYS A 15 -12.64 10.75 22.52
N GLU A 16 -13.92 11.05 22.39
CA GLU A 16 -14.68 11.71 23.46
C GLU A 16 -14.97 10.70 24.58
N VAL A 17 -14.27 10.87 25.72
CA VAL A 17 -14.49 10.05 26.91
C VAL A 17 -15.30 10.86 27.93
N GLU A 18 -16.37 10.26 28.45
CA GLU A 18 -17.15 10.88 29.50
C GLU A 18 -16.44 10.72 30.86
N LYS A 19 -15.86 11.81 31.36
CA LYS A 19 -15.28 11.83 32.73
C LYS A 19 -16.27 12.33 33.71
N THR A 20 -16.61 11.49 34.67
CA THR A 20 -17.52 11.82 35.76
C THR A 20 -16.71 12.41 36.91
N HIS A 21 -16.92 13.69 37.19
CA HIS A 21 -16.35 14.36 38.35
C HIS A 21 -17.38 14.53 39.43
N THR A 22 -17.17 13.87 40.59
CA THR A 22 -18.01 14.07 41.76
C THR A 22 -17.49 15.28 42.53
N ARG A 23 -18.31 16.36 42.61
CA ARG A 23 -17.99 17.55 43.38
C ARG A 23 -18.81 17.50 44.69
N LYS A 24 -18.13 17.42 45.82
CA LYS A 24 -18.77 17.60 47.16
C LYS A 24 -18.94 19.07 47.44
N ASN A 25 -20.21 19.47 47.66
CA ASN A 25 -20.49 20.82 48.11
C ASN A 25 -20.11 20.95 49.58
N LYS A 26 -19.09 21.76 49.90
CA LYS A 26 -18.53 21.92 51.26
C LYS A 26 -19.52 22.51 52.28
N LYS A 27 -20.69 23.03 51.86
CA LYS A 27 -21.70 23.63 52.70
C LYS A 27 -22.94 22.77 52.95
N THR A 28 -23.30 21.91 52.02
CA THR A 28 -24.54 21.10 52.11
C THR A 28 -24.29 19.60 52.20
N GLY A 29 -23.01 19.13 51.97
CA GLY A 29 -22.65 17.71 52.00
C GLY A 29 -23.20 16.91 50.81
N GLU A 30 -23.87 17.54 49.85
CA GLU A 30 -24.44 16.88 48.70
C GLU A 30 -23.35 16.62 47.63
N GLU A 31 -23.35 15.44 47.11
CA GLU A 31 -22.46 15.02 45.98
C GLU A 31 -23.17 15.28 44.67
N THR A 32 -22.67 16.21 43.89
CA THR A 32 -23.17 16.45 42.54
C THR A 32 -22.23 15.82 41.55
N THR A 33 -22.70 14.87 40.80
CA THR A 33 -21.96 14.20 39.72
C THR A 33 -22.12 15.00 38.44
N VAL A 34 -21.01 15.55 37.92
CA VAL A 34 -20.99 16.29 36.65
C VAL A 34 -20.20 15.47 35.64
N THR A 35 -20.86 14.99 34.62
CA THR A 35 -20.23 14.31 33.50
C THR A 35 -19.76 15.36 32.48
N LYS A 36 -18.47 15.40 32.21
CA LYS A 36 -17.89 16.23 31.14
C LYS A 36 -17.31 15.34 30.06
N LYS A 37 -17.62 15.64 28.82
CA LYS A 37 -16.94 15.05 27.66
C LYS A 37 -15.57 15.67 27.54
N VAL A 38 -14.54 14.86 27.61
CA VAL A 38 -13.15 15.26 27.43
C VAL A 38 -12.57 14.47 26.27
N LYS A 39 -11.92 15.12 25.34
CA LYS A 39 -11.18 14.44 24.28
C LYS A 39 -9.91 13.83 24.87
N GLU A 40 -9.75 12.54 24.74
CA GLU A 40 -8.53 11.83 25.15
C GLU A 40 -7.96 11.10 23.95
N LYS A 41 -6.64 11.08 23.88
CA LYS A 41 -5.89 10.29 22.90
C LYS A 41 -5.76 8.86 23.41
N VAL A 42 -6.38 7.94 22.69
CA VAL A 42 -6.35 6.52 23.00
C VAL A 42 -5.46 5.82 21.98
N PRO A 43 -4.49 5.01 22.39
CA PRO A 43 -3.69 4.23 21.47
C PRO A 43 -4.55 3.14 20.83
N VAL A 44 -4.50 3.05 19.50
CA VAL A 44 -5.17 2.02 18.71
C VAL A 44 -4.12 1.27 17.93
N GLN A 45 -4.16 -0.06 17.97
CA GLN A 45 -3.28 -0.91 17.18
C GLN A 45 -3.85 -1.06 15.78
N VAL A 46 -3.08 -0.61 14.79
CA VAL A 46 -3.37 -0.86 13.38
C VAL A 46 -2.65 -2.15 12.99
N ARG A 47 -3.40 -3.13 12.50
CA ARG A 47 -2.87 -4.44 12.12
C ARG A 47 -3.14 -4.70 10.65
N LEU A 48 -2.10 -4.94 9.89
CA LEU A 48 -2.19 -5.31 8.49
C LEU A 48 -2.19 -6.83 8.36
N LYS A 49 -3.25 -7.35 7.79
CA LYS A 49 -3.39 -8.77 7.52
C LYS A 49 -2.50 -9.18 6.35
N ARG A 50 -1.82 -10.32 6.46
CA ARG A 50 -1.13 -10.92 5.31
C ARG A 50 -2.18 -11.53 4.37
N PRO A 51 -2.21 -11.14 3.08
CA PRO A 51 -3.20 -11.67 2.15
C PRO A 51 -3.01 -13.17 1.92
N SER A 52 -4.11 -13.90 1.85
CA SER A 52 -4.17 -15.27 1.37
C SER A 52 -4.02 -15.32 -0.15
N ARG A 53 -3.75 -16.51 -0.69
CA ARG A 53 -3.66 -16.68 -2.14
C ARG A 53 -4.94 -16.25 -2.87
N ARG A 54 -6.10 -16.54 -2.32
CA ARG A 54 -7.39 -16.13 -2.88
C ARG A 54 -7.51 -14.60 -2.92
N GLU A 55 -7.12 -13.93 -1.86
CA GLU A 55 -7.14 -12.46 -1.78
C GLU A 55 -6.17 -11.82 -2.77
N LEU A 56 -5.01 -12.45 -3.02
CA LEU A 56 -4.09 -12.00 -4.08
C LEU A 56 -4.71 -12.14 -5.47
N GLU A 57 -5.40 -13.26 -5.76
CA GLU A 57 -6.09 -13.48 -7.03
C GLU A 57 -7.25 -12.48 -7.23
N GLU A 58 -8.00 -12.16 -6.19
CA GLU A 58 -9.06 -11.13 -6.22
C GLU A 58 -8.47 -9.74 -6.49
N ALA A 59 -7.35 -9.38 -5.85
CA ALA A 59 -6.65 -8.12 -6.08
C ALA A 59 -6.11 -8.00 -7.52
N GLU A 60 -5.54 -9.07 -8.07
CA GLU A 60 -5.08 -9.12 -9.46
C GLU A 60 -6.23 -8.98 -10.46
N LEU A 61 -7.41 -9.50 -10.11
CA LEU A 61 -8.61 -9.32 -10.92
C LEU A 61 -9.01 -7.84 -10.98
N GLU A 62 -9.02 -7.14 -9.84
CA GLU A 62 -9.31 -5.70 -9.78
C GLU A 62 -8.31 -4.88 -10.62
N TYR A 63 -7.02 -5.21 -10.54
CA TYR A 63 -6.01 -4.61 -11.42
C TYR A 63 -6.36 -4.80 -12.90
N SER A 64 -6.71 -6.02 -13.30
CA SER A 64 -7.01 -6.37 -14.69
C SER A 64 -8.28 -5.69 -15.20
N VAL A 65 -9.29 -5.58 -14.35
CA VAL A 65 -10.55 -4.88 -14.64
C VAL A 65 -10.28 -3.38 -14.85
N GLU A 66 -9.55 -2.74 -13.94
CA GLU A 66 -9.23 -1.31 -14.06
C GLU A 66 -8.34 -1.02 -15.26
N MET A 67 -7.35 -1.86 -15.54
CA MET A 67 -6.53 -1.78 -16.76
C MET A 67 -7.41 -1.79 -18.01
N SER A 68 -8.32 -2.76 -18.11
CA SER A 68 -9.24 -2.90 -19.25
C SER A 68 -10.18 -1.69 -19.35
N ARG A 69 -10.67 -1.17 -18.22
CA ARG A 69 -11.52 0.02 -18.14
C ARG A 69 -10.79 1.26 -18.63
N CYS A 70 -9.54 1.44 -18.20
CA CYS A 70 -8.69 2.55 -18.62
C CYS A 70 -8.45 2.54 -20.13
N ILE A 71 -8.07 1.38 -20.68
CA ILE A 71 -7.84 1.22 -22.14
C ILE A 71 -9.12 1.51 -22.93
N LYS A 72 -10.27 1.00 -22.50
CA LYS A 72 -11.57 1.29 -23.15
C LYS A 72 -11.92 2.79 -23.14
N LYS A 73 -11.47 3.52 -22.11
CA LYS A 73 -11.64 5.00 -22.03
C LYS A 73 -10.60 5.80 -22.82
N GLY A 74 -9.69 5.12 -23.52
CA GLY A 74 -8.65 5.75 -24.32
C GLY A 74 -7.42 6.20 -23.53
N ILE A 75 -7.27 5.75 -22.26
CA ILE A 75 -6.08 5.99 -21.45
C ILE A 75 -4.99 5.06 -21.96
N LEU A 76 -3.84 5.63 -22.33
CA LEU A 76 -2.73 4.88 -22.90
C LEU A 76 -1.97 4.12 -21.78
N THR A 77 -1.47 2.94 -22.13
CA THR A 77 -0.48 2.25 -21.30
C THR A 77 0.90 2.88 -21.45
N LYS A 78 1.82 2.63 -20.50
CA LYS A 78 3.22 3.04 -20.62
C LYS A 78 3.81 2.59 -21.96
N ALA A 79 3.59 1.33 -22.36
CA ALA A 79 4.07 0.79 -23.61
C ALA A 79 3.50 1.51 -24.85
N MET A 80 2.21 1.87 -24.83
CA MET A 80 1.59 2.64 -25.91
C MET A 80 2.14 4.06 -26.01
N ILE A 81 2.43 4.70 -24.87
CA ILE A 81 3.05 6.03 -24.83
C ILE A 81 4.43 5.97 -25.46
N PHE A 82 5.27 4.98 -25.07
CA PHE A 82 6.60 4.81 -25.66
C PHE A 82 6.51 4.64 -27.18
N LYS A 83 5.63 3.76 -27.66
CA LYS A 83 5.47 3.54 -29.09
C LYS A 83 4.99 4.81 -29.82
N LYS A 84 4.01 5.52 -29.26
CA LYS A 84 3.45 6.72 -29.89
C LYS A 84 4.46 7.85 -30.00
N TYR A 85 5.28 8.05 -28.98
CA TYR A 85 6.24 9.17 -28.94
C TYR A 85 7.59 8.84 -29.56
N SER A 86 7.95 7.55 -29.73
CA SER A 86 9.12 7.16 -30.52
C SER A 86 9.00 7.55 -31.99
N ASP A 87 7.76 7.50 -32.53
CA ASP A 87 7.51 7.76 -33.95
C ASP A 87 7.34 9.26 -34.28
N THR A 88 7.07 10.12 -33.29
CA THR A 88 6.69 11.52 -33.51
C THR A 88 7.71 12.56 -33.06
N GLY A 89 8.88 12.14 -32.56
CA GLY A 89 9.93 13.06 -32.07
C GLY A 89 9.48 13.91 -30.88
N GLY A 90 8.46 13.42 -30.13
CA GLY A 90 7.90 14.07 -28.95
C GLY A 90 8.83 14.03 -27.73
N VAL A 91 8.30 14.04 -26.53
CA VAL A 91 8.97 14.20 -25.24
C VAL A 91 10.17 13.25 -25.00
N PHE A 92 10.33 12.21 -25.82
CA PHE A 92 11.47 11.28 -25.84
C PHE A 92 12.25 11.42 -27.11
N THR A 93 13.57 11.48 -26.99
CA THR A 93 14.43 11.19 -28.14
C THR A 93 14.32 9.71 -28.48
N GLU A 94 14.52 9.33 -29.76
CA GLU A 94 14.56 7.93 -30.16
C GLU A 94 15.59 7.11 -29.35
N GLY A 95 16.66 7.75 -28.85
CA GLY A 95 17.68 7.15 -28.02
C GLY A 95 17.14 6.77 -26.65
N GLU A 96 16.49 7.71 -25.95
CA GLU A 96 15.94 7.49 -24.61
C GLU A 96 14.85 6.41 -24.60
N SER A 97 13.96 6.41 -25.60
CA SER A 97 12.94 5.38 -25.77
C SER A 97 13.54 4.00 -26.00
N ARG A 98 14.59 3.90 -26.84
CA ARG A 98 15.30 2.64 -27.08
C ARG A 98 16.01 2.13 -25.83
N ASP A 99 16.63 3.01 -25.07
CA ASP A 99 17.38 2.63 -23.87
C ASP A 99 16.46 2.18 -22.75
N TYR A 100 15.34 2.89 -22.52
CA TYR A 100 14.32 2.42 -21.59
C TYR A 100 13.73 1.06 -22.02
N TYR A 101 13.41 0.88 -23.30
CA TYR A 101 12.91 -0.40 -23.80
C TYR A 101 13.90 -1.55 -23.59
N LYS A 102 15.21 -1.30 -23.74
CA LYS A 102 16.24 -2.31 -23.46
C LYS A 102 16.24 -2.71 -21.97
N ILE A 103 16.17 -1.73 -21.07
CA ILE A 103 16.09 -1.97 -19.62
C ILE A 103 14.84 -2.78 -19.29
N TYR A 104 13.67 -2.34 -19.78
CA TYR A 104 12.40 -3.04 -19.59
C TYR A 104 12.46 -4.50 -20.06
N LYS A 105 12.93 -4.73 -21.29
CA LYS A 105 13.07 -6.07 -21.86
C LYS A 105 14.00 -6.95 -21.02
N LYS A 106 15.14 -6.41 -20.59
CA LYS A 106 16.09 -7.11 -19.73
C LYS A 106 15.45 -7.51 -18.39
N VAL A 107 14.78 -6.60 -17.74
CA VAL A 107 14.09 -6.88 -16.46
C VAL A 107 13.02 -7.95 -16.64
N PHE A 108 12.26 -7.90 -17.72
CA PHE A 108 11.23 -8.90 -18.03
C PHE A 108 11.85 -10.29 -18.27
N GLU A 109 12.97 -10.38 -19.00
CA GLU A 109 13.68 -11.64 -19.23
C GLU A 109 14.22 -12.23 -17.92
N LEU A 110 14.83 -11.38 -17.05
CA LEU A 110 15.32 -11.79 -15.73
C LEU A 110 14.18 -12.27 -14.80
N GLN A 111 13.04 -11.61 -14.81
CA GLN A 111 11.88 -12.03 -14.04
C GLN A 111 11.34 -13.39 -14.51
N ASN A 112 11.27 -13.63 -15.82
CA ASN A 112 10.85 -14.92 -16.36
C ASN A 112 11.84 -16.04 -15.99
N GLU A 113 13.14 -15.76 -16.02
CA GLU A 113 14.17 -16.71 -15.58
C GLU A 113 14.04 -17.01 -14.09
N TYR A 114 13.84 -15.98 -13.27
CA TYR A 114 13.62 -16.09 -11.82
C TYR A 114 12.38 -16.96 -11.51
N ILE A 115 11.23 -16.68 -12.13
CA ILE A 115 9.99 -17.45 -11.93
C ILE A 115 10.22 -18.91 -12.30
N ARG A 116 10.88 -19.18 -13.42
CA ARG A 116 11.17 -20.54 -13.88
C ARG A 116 12.02 -21.33 -12.87
N LEU A 117 13.09 -20.70 -12.35
CA LEU A 117 13.99 -21.35 -11.39
C LEU A 117 13.31 -21.50 -10.01
N GLU A 118 12.53 -20.48 -9.59
CA GLU A 118 11.83 -20.51 -8.31
C GLU A 118 10.72 -21.56 -8.26
N SER A 119 10.10 -21.86 -9.40
CA SER A 119 9.03 -22.87 -9.52
C SER A 119 9.54 -24.32 -9.51
N SER A 120 10.87 -24.55 -9.53
CA SER A 120 11.44 -25.90 -9.47
C SER A 120 11.31 -26.50 -8.08
N GLU A 121 10.77 -27.73 -7.97
CA GLU A 121 10.60 -28.44 -6.69
C GLU A 121 11.93 -28.85 -6.04
N LYS A 122 12.98 -29.07 -6.85
CA LYS A 122 14.34 -29.41 -6.39
C LYS A 122 15.33 -28.46 -7.00
N LYS A 123 15.91 -27.60 -6.17
CA LYS A 123 16.92 -26.63 -6.56
C LYS A 123 18.33 -27.18 -6.30
N THR A 124 19.22 -27.01 -7.24
CA THR A 124 20.64 -27.24 -7.06
C THR A 124 21.28 -26.02 -6.38
N LYS A 125 22.45 -26.20 -5.74
CA LYS A 125 23.19 -25.08 -5.14
C LYS A 125 23.56 -23.97 -6.17
N GLU A 126 23.74 -24.35 -7.41
CA GLU A 126 24.02 -23.42 -8.51
C GLU A 126 22.77 -22.62 -8.88
N GLU A 127 21.60 -23.27 -8.89
CA GLU A 127 20.31 -22.59 -9.12
C GLU A 127 19.93 -21.65 -7.96
N GLU A 128 20.18 -22.04 -6.71
CA GLU A 128 19.98 -21.17 -5.55
C GLU A 128 20.85 -19.91 -5.64
N LYS A 129 22.13 -20.06 -6.00
CA LYS A 129 23.01 -18.92 -6.21
C LYS A 129 22.54 -18.03 -7.37
N ARG A 130 22.10 -18.64 -8.47
CA ARG A 130 21.58 -17.89 -9.62
C ARG A 130 20.29 -17.13 -9.28
N ILE A 131 19.41 -17.70 -8.45
CA ILE A 131 18.20 -17.03 -7.94
C ILE A 131 18.57 -15.77 -7.15
N GLU A 132 19.60 -15.81 -6.31
CA GLU A 132 20.05 -14.63 -5.56
C GLU A 132 20.64 -13.55 -6.49
N GLU A 133 21.48 -13.95 -7.43
CA GLU A 133 22.00 -13.04 -8.45
C GLU A 133 20.87 -12.39 -9.28
N LEU A 134 19.86 -13.18 -9.66
CA LEU A 134 18.68 -12.66 -10.38
C LEU A 134 17.87 -11.65 -9.58
N LYS A 135 17.70 -11.86 -8.27
CA LYS A 135 17.03 -10.88 -7.40
C LYS A 135 17.74 -9.53 -7.44
N ASP A 136 19.08 -9.55 -7.28
CA ASP A 136 19.88 -8.33 -7.30
C ASP A 136 19.85 -7.64 -8.67
N GLU A 137 19.94 -8.41 -9.76
CA GLU A 137 19.85 -7.87 -11.12
C GLU A 137 18.48 -7.28 -11.43
N ILE A 138 17.39 -7.92 -10.96
CA ILE A 138 16.01 -7.43 -11.09
C ILE A 138 15.82 -6.13 -10.29
N ILE A 139 16.31 -6.07 -9.06
CA ILE A 139 16.23 -4.87 -8.20
C ILE A 139 16.97 -3.72 -8.89
N LYS A 140 18.19 -3.97 -9.36
CA LYS A 140 18.98 -2.95 -10.06
C LYS A 140 18.29 -2.46 -11.33
N GLY A 141 17.79 -3.37 -12.16
CA GLY A 141 17.08 -3.00 -13.38
C GLY A 141 15.78 -2.22 -13.10
N LYS A 142 15.03 -2.61 -12.08
CA LYS A 142 13.84 -1.86 -11.63
C LYS A 142 14.19 -0.46 -11.14
N LYS A 143 15.31 -0.30 -10.43
CA LYS A 143 15.79 1.01 -10.00
C LYS A 143 16.14 1.90 -11.19
N GLU A 144 16.87 1.38 -12.17
CA GLU A 144 17.16 2.11 -13.41
C GLU A 144 15.89 2.53 -14.16
N MET A 145 14.84 1.69 -14.16
CA MET A 145 13.53 2.03 -14.72
C MET A 145 12.89 3.19 -13.94
N VAL A 146 12.85 3.11 -12.61
CA VAL A 146 12.27 4.15 -11.75
C VAL A 146 13.02 5.47 -11.90
N ASP A 147 14.34 5.46 -11.95
CA ASP A 147 15.16 6.66 -12.15
C ASP A 147 14.84 7.33 -13.51
N THR A 148 14.68 6.52 -14.56
CA THR A 148 14.28 7.02 -15.88
C THR A 148 12.84 7.53 -15.89
N GLU A 149 11.91 6.83 -15.24
CA GLU A 149 10.51 7.22 -15.12
C GLU A 149 10.33 8.49 -14.28
N SER A 150 11.12 8.65 -13.21
CA SER A 150 11.06 9.84 -12.35
C SER A 150 11.40 11.13 -13.10
N SER A 151 12.33 11.07 -14.05
CA SER A 151 12.61 12.21 -14.92
C SER A 151 11.45 12.57 -15.85
N MET A 152 10.49 11.65 -16.01
CA MET A 152 9.36 11.73 -16.95
C MET A 152 8.01 11.55 -16.24
N GLN A 153 7.98 11.67 -14.93
CA GLN A 153 6.86 11.32 -14.04
C GLN A 153 5.52 11.91 -14.51
N ALA A 154 5.50 13.17 -14.90
CA ALA A 154 4.28 13.85 -15.36
C ALA A 154 3.58 13.18 -16.55
N ILE A 155 4.33 12.42 -17.36
CA ILE A 155 3.78 11.72 -18.54
C ILE A 155 3.19 10.38 -18.16
N PHE A 156 3.78 9.71 -17.15
CA PHE A 156 3.39 8.36 -16.74
C PHE A 156 2.30 8.34 -15.67
N ASP A 157 2.18 9.39 -14.85
CA ASP A 157 1.22 9.45 -13.74
C ASP A 157 -0.23 9.18 -14.12
N HIS A 158 -0.58 9.45 -15.38
CA HIS A 158 -1.94 9.27 -15.89
C HIS A 158 -2.12 8.04 -16.78
N THR A 159 -1.14 7.14 -16.84
CA THR A 159 -1.24 5.91 -17.64
C THR A 159 -2.22 4.91 -17.06
N ALA A 160 -2.71 4.00 -17.91
CA ALA A 160 -3.55 2.89 -17.49
C ALA A 160 -2.86 1.99 -16.46
N ASP A 161 -1.55 1.80 -16.62
CA ASP A 161 -0.72 1.00 -15.70
C ASP A 161 -0.72 1.58 -14.27
N ILE A 162 -0.46 2.89 -14.14
CA ILE A 162 -0.44 3.55 -12.84
C ILE A 162 -1.83 3.56 -12.19
N LYS A 163 -2.89 3.82 -13.00
CA LYS A 163 -4.26 3.78 -12.47
C LYS A 163 -4.65 2.39 -11.97
N ALA A 164 -4.27 1.35 -12.69
CA ALA A 164 -4.53 -0.03 -12.28
C ALA A 164 -3.69 -0.41 -11.04
N GLN A 165 -2.43 0.02 -10.95
CA GLN A 165 -1.62 -0.17 -9.74
C GLN A 165 -2.20 0.55 -8.52
N ASN A 166 -2.67 1.78 -8.69
CA ASN A 166 -3.32 2.53 -7.61
C ASN A 166 -4.62 1.84 -7.15
N ARG A 167 -5.41 1.28 -8.08
CA ARG A 167 -6.60 0.49 -7.74
C ARG A 167 -6.23 -0.76 -6.94
N LEU A 168 -5.16 -1.44 -7.32
CA LEU A 168 -4.64 -2.61 -6.61
C LEU A 168 -4.15 -2.26 -5.19
N LEU A 169 -3.38 -1.18 -5.03
CA LEU A 169 -2.93 -0.72 -3.72
C LEU A 169 -4.12 -0.29 -2.84
N LEU A 170 -5.11 0.36 -3.42
CA LEU A 170 -6.35 0.70 -2.74
C LEU A 170 -7.09 -0.56 -2.27
N TRP A 171 -7.17 -1.59 -3.12
CA TRP A 171 -7.75 -2.88 -2.75
C TRP A 171 -7.05 -3.47 -1.52
N TYR A 172 -5.71 -3.52 -1.51
CA TYR A 172 -4.96 -3.99 -0.34
C TYR A 172 -5.22 -3.12 0.88
N THR A 173 -5.26 -1.80 0.73
CA THR A 173 -5.55 -0.87 1.82
C THR A 173 -6.90 -1.16 2.46
N LEU A 174 -7.95 -1.35 1.67
CA LEU A 174 -9.31 -1.56 2.17
C LEU A 174 -9.51 -2.97 2.77
N MET A 175 -8.93 -3.98 2.14
CA MET A 175 -9.16 -5.37 2.54
C MET A 175 -8.26 -5.84 3.67
N LEU A 176 -7.05 -5.28 3.80
CA LEU A 176 -6.06 -5.80 4.74
C LEU A 176 -5.93 -4.97 6.02
N THR A 177 -6.53 -3.77 6.09
CA THR A 177 -6.44 -2.90 7.27
C THR A 177 -7.45 -3.29 8.33
N HIS A 178 -6.93 -3.59 9.53
CA HIS A 178 -7.71 -3.93 10.71
C HIS A 178 -7.27 -3.05 11.87
N LEU A 179 -8.19 -2.80 12.79
CA LEU A 179 -7.92 -2.13 14.07
C LEU A 179 -8.15 -3.10 15.22
N GLN A 180 -7.38 -2.93 16.27
CA GLN A 180 -7.58 -3.62 17.55
C GLN A 180 -7.48 -2.60 18.67
N GLN A 181 -8.55 -2.48 19.45
CA GLN A 181 -8.58 -1.64 20.64
C GLN A 181 -8.04 -2.42 21.84
N GLU A 182 -7.60 -1.67 22.85
CA GLU A 182 -7.14 -2.29 24.10
C GLU A 182 -8.26 -3.09 24.77
N GLY A 183 -8.02 -4.39 25.00
CA GLY A 183 -9.00 -5.31 25.58
C GLY A 183 -9.84 -6.09 24.58
N GLU A 184 -9.64 -5.93 23.28
CA GLU A 184 -10.28 -6.76 22.24
C GLU A 184 -9.40 -7.96 21.91
N ASP A 185 -10.02 -9.15 21.80
CA ASP A 185 -9.32 -10.39 21.51
C ASP A 185 -8.95 -10.53 20.03
N GLU A 186 -9.78 -9.99 19.12
CA GLU A 186 -9.60 -10.10 17.68
C GLU A 186 -9.62 -8.71 16.99
N PRO A 187 -8.76 -8.51 15.97
CA PRO A 187 -8.77 -7.27 15.21
C PRO A 187 -9.99 -7.19 14.26
N GLU A 188 -10.65 -6.04 14.22
CA GLU A 188 -11.77 -5.78 13.33
C GLU A 188 -11.35 -5.05 12.06
N ALA A 189 -12.00 -5.35 10.92
CA ALA A 189 -11.77 -4.62 9.68
C ALA A 189 -12.11 -3.13 9.86
N TYR A 190 -11.17 -2.25 9.50
CA TYR A 190 -11.36 -0.81 9.61
C TYR A 190 -12.40 -0.28 8.62
N PHE A 191 -12.29 -0.68 7.35
CA PHE A 191 -13.27 -0.34 6.35
C PHE A 191 -14.42 -1.34 6.40
N LYS A 192 -15.63 -0.81 6.52
CA LYS A 192 -16.85 -1.62 6.68
C LYS A 192 -17.41 -2.04 5.33
N GLY A 193 -17.87 -3.27 5.24
CA GLY A 193 -18.43 -3.85 4.03
C GLY A 193 -18.08 -5.33 3.89
N ILE A 194 -18.79 -6.02 3.02
CA ILE A 194 -18.63 -7.45 2.76
C ILE A 194 -17.58 -7.66 1.66
N ASP A 195 -17.66 -6.85 0.62
CA ASP A 195 -16.76 -6.91 -0.54
C ASP A 195 -15.98 -5.60 -0.73
N PHE A 196 -15.24 -5.55 -1.82
CA PHE A 196 -14.39 -4.39 -2.12
C PHE A 196 -15.19 -3.12 -2.44
N GLU A 197 -16.31 -3.23 -3.14
CA GLU A 197 -17.13 -2.07 -3.50
C GLU A 197 -17.82 -1.47 -2.27
N ASP A 198 -18.34 -2.30 -1.37
CA ASP A 198 -18.89 -1.84 -0.10
C ASP A 198 -17.84 -1.07 0.73
N LYS A 199 -16.63 -1.64 0.82
CA LYS A 199 -15.51 -1.00 1.56
C LYS A 199 -15.03 0.28 0.89
N LEU A 200 -15.13 0.37 -0.42
CA LEU A 200 -14.81 1.58 -1.18
C LEU A 200 -15.81 2.70 -0.89
N GLU A 201 -17.09 2.39 -0.73
CA GLU A 201 -18.09 3.37 -0.29
C GLU A 201 -17.78 3.90 1.12
N ASP A 202 -17.45 3.02 2.06
CA ASP A 202 -17.04 3.41 3.42
C ASP A 202 -15.74 4.24 3.43
N TYR A 203 -14.79 3.91 2.54
CA TYR A 203 -13.57 4.70 2.34
C TYR A 203 -13.90 6.14 1.94
N TYR A 204 -14.76 6.34 0.93
CA TYR A 204 -15.13 7.68 0.48
C TYR A 204 -15.87 8.48 1.56
N LEU A 205 -16.75 7.83 2.33
CA LEU A 205 -17.42 8.48 3.48
C LEU A 205 -16.41 8.96 4.53
N LYS A 206 -15.44 8.12 4.89
CA LYS A 206 -14.37 8.48 5.83
C LYS A 206 -13.43 9.56 5.29
N GLU A 207 -13.18 9.57 3.98
CA GLU A 207 -12.36 10.59 3.32
C GLU A 207 -13.06 11.97 3.37
N GLU A 208 -14.39 12.01 3.20
CA GLU A 208 -15.18 13.24 3.33
C GLU A 208 -15.21 13.76 4.77
N GLU A 209 -15.22 12.88 5.77
CA GLU A 209 -15.13 13.25 7.19
C GLU A 209 -13.76 13.82 7.58
N ALA A 210 -12.71 13.47 6.83
CA ALA A 210 -11.34 13.99 6.90
C ALA A 210 -10.76 14.09 8.33
N SER A 211 -10.94 13.06 9.17
CA SER A 211 -10.35 13.05 10.51
C SER A 211 -8.82 12.91 10.44
N ASP A 212 -8.11 13.53 11.39
CA ASP A 212 -6.65 13.44 11.50
C ASP A 212 -6.19 11.98 11.63
N PHE A 213 -6.92 11.18 12.39
CA PHE A 213 -6.65 9.75 12.55
C PHE A 213 -6.74 9.01 11.21
N TYR A 214 -7.81 9.24 10.44
CA TYR A 214 -7.98 8.63 9.11
C TYR A 214 -6.83 8.97 8.18
N SER A 215 -6.47 10.25 8.12
CA SER A 215 -5.38 10.73 7.24
C SER A 215 -4.05 10.07 7.58
N GLN A 216 -3.67 10.01 8.86
CA GLN A 216 -2.45 9.35 9.32
C GLN A 216 -2.48 7.84 9.08
N LEU A 217 -3.63 7.20 9.33
CA LEU A 217 -3.82 5.77 9.12
C LEU A 217 -3.65 5.42 7.64
N VAL A 218 -4.39 6.07 6.75
CA VAL A 218 -4.35 5.77 5.32
C VAL A 218 -2.96 6.01 4.75
N GLN A 219 -2.33 7.15 5.10
CA GLN A 219 -0.97 7.45 4.66
C GLN A 219 0.02 6.36 5.09
N LYS A 220 0.02 5.99 6.37
CA LYS A 220 0.98 5.01 6.92
C LYS A 220 0.72 3.60 6.37
N VAL A 221 -0.55 3.18 6.30
CA VAL A 221 -0.96 1.89 5.73
C VAL A 221 -0.56 1.79 4.26
N THR A 222 -0.89 2.79 3.45
CA THR A 222 -0.56 2.79 2.02
C THR A 222 0.95 2.73 1.80
N THR A 223 1.74 3.45 2.61
CA THR A 223 3.21 3.40 2.58
C THR A 223 3.74 2.00 2.87
N VAL A 224 3.28 1.36 3.95
CA VAL A 224 3.69 -0.01 4.30
C VAL A 224 3.32 -1.01 3.22
N LEU A 225 2.08 -0.93 2.70
CA LEU A 225 1.60 -1.82 1.65
C LEU A 225 2.34 -1.59 0.32
N ALA A 226 2.74 -0.35 0.01
CA ALA A 226 3.59 -0.06 -1.14
C ALA A 226 4.97 -0.71 -1.00
N PHE A 227 5.62 -0.58 0.16
CA PHE A 227 6.90 -1.25 0.42
C PHE A 227 6.80 -2.76 0.28
N TRP A 228 5.75 -3.35 0.82
CA TRP A 228 5.50 -4.78 0.67
C TRP A 228 5.25 -5.17 -0.80
N PHE A 229 4.38 -4.44 -1.50
CA PHE A 229 4.02 -4.71 -2.89
C PHE A 229 5.22 -4.62 -3.83
N TYR A 230 6.11 -3.65 -3.62
CA TYR A 230 7.33 -3.49 -4.42
C TYR A 230 8.51 -4.34 -3.92
N ASN A 231 8.27 -5.28 -2.99
CA ASN A 231 9.28 -6.13 -2.37
C ASN A 231 10.46 -5.36 -1.74
N GLN A 232 10.19 -4.19 -1.18
CA GLN A 232 11.20 -3.39 -0.47
C GLN A 232 11.30 -3.76 1.00
N ALA A 233 10.25 -4.36 1.56
CA ALA A 233 10.22 -4.91 2.91
C ALA A 233 9.37 -6.18 2.95
N SER A 234 9.78 -7.13 3.80
CA SER A 234 9.11 -8.41 4.02
C SER A 234 9.02 -8.79 5.50
N THR A 235 9.87 -8.20 6.33
CA THR A 235 9.95 -8.43 7.76
C THR A 235 9.54 -7.18 8.55
N PRO A 236 9.04 -7.34 9.79
CA PRO A 236 8.66 -6.19 10.64
C PRO A 236 9.79 -5.19 10.85
N ASP A 237 11.03 -5.64 10.99
CA ASP A 237 12.20 -4.77 11.19
C ASP A 237 12.50 -3.93 9.93
N GLU A 238 12.38 -4.52 8.74
CA GLU A 238 12.53 -3.82 7.46
C GLU A 238 11.46 -2.75 7.30
N PHE A 239 10.19 -3.04 7.61
CA PHE A 239 9.11 -2.05 7.57
C PHE A 239 9.38 -0.89 8.53
N SER A 240 9.79 -1.18 9.77
CA SER A 240 10.10 -0.15 10.77
C SER A 240 11.25 0.75 10.30
N SER A 241 12.32 0.16 9.77
CA SER A 241 13.48 0.90 9.24
C SER A 241 13.10 1.82 8.06
N LEU A 242 12.25 1.35 7.14
CA LEU A 242 11.81 2.14 5.99
C LEU A 242 10.86 3.28 6.43
N LEU A 243 9.95 3.01 7.36
CA LEU A 243 9.05 4.04 7.88
C LEU A 243 9.83 5.17 8.59
N GLU A 244 10.85 4.82 9.38
CA GLU A 244 11.72 5.83 9.98
C GLU A 244 12.43 6.72 8.95
N LYS A 245 12.86 6.15 7.83
CA LYS A 245 13.49 6.91 6.73
C LYS A 245 12.49 7.84 6.06
N VAL A 246 11.25 7.38 5.83
CA VAL A 246 10.16 8.24 5.31
C VAL A 246 9.87 9.40 6.27
N GLU A 247 9.75 9.13 7.58
CA GLU A 247 9.50 10.16 8.60
C GLU A 247 10.65 11.18 8.70
N LYS A 248 11.89 10.76 8.40
CA LYS A 248 13.07 11.65 8.33
C LYS A 248 13.21 12.36 6.98
N GLY A 249 12.38 12.03 5.98
CA GLY A 249 12.48 12.59 4.63
C GLY A 249 13.72 12.14 3.85
N GLU A 250 14.24 10.95 4.15
CA GLU A 250 15.40 10.36 3.49
C GLU A 250 15.04 9.60 2.21
N ILE A 251 13.76 9.24 2.07
CA ILE A 251 13.17 8.56 0.90
C ILE A 251 11.74 9.04 0.68
#